data_2e2f0202ce4310dd19e32d9dc487bf0e
#
_entry.id   2e2f0202ce4310dd19e32d9dc487bf0e
#
_cell.length_a   1.000
_cell.length_b   1.000
_cell.length_c   1.000
_cell.angle_alpha   90.00
_cell.angle_beta   90.00
_cell.angle_gamma   90.00
#
_symmetry.space_group_name_H-M   'P 1'
#
loop_
_entity.id
_entity.type
_entity.pdbx_description
1 polymer ?
#
loop_
_entity_poly.entity_id
_entity_poly.type
_entity_poly.pdbx_seq_one_letter_code
_entity_poly.pdbx_strand_id
1 'polypeptide(L)'
;MTEKDLKIVDNRKVIDFLGIRLNNMTATEILDHVDYCIERKTPVQIVGVNVDQALRVIEDKYSHQIFDEAEIVFTDGKPIMWMADRLKRPIIEKVSGPDLMLLLCERAAQKNYKIFLLGAGPGVADKAAENLEHDYPGLQCVGTYSPPFGFERDPEEMKKIVTMLKDSGADQLFVGMGSPKQDIFIYENMKEYNIPVSYSMGAALDFIGGSVKRAPKWMSDHGLEWFHRFTQNPKRLFKRYFVDDMKIFKYYRLFKQSEKVAGRL
;
A
#
# COMPACT_ATOMS: atom_id res chain seq x y z
N MET A 1 1.44 -12.43 25.83
CA MET A 1 2.34 -12.25 24.67
C MET A 1 3.25 -13.46 24.63
N THR A 2 3.06 -14.35 23.67
CA THR A 2 3.86 -15.58 23.55
C THR A 2 5.18 -15.26 22.86
N GLU A 3 6.19 -16.15 23.01
CA GLU A 3 7.49 -16.03 22.30
C GLU A 3 7.33 -15.94 20.76
N LYS A 4 6.20 -16.42 20.24
CA LYS A 4 5.77 -16.30 18.85
C LYS A 4 5.39 -14.86 18.50
N ASP A 5 4.80 -14.12 19.43
CA ASP A 5 4.38 -12.73 19.28
C ASP A 5 5.59 -11.78 19.15
N LEU A 6 6.70 -12.11 19.81
CA LEU A 6 7.95 -11.34 19.77
C LEU A 6 8.77 -11.55 18.49
N LYS A 7 8.59 -12.67 17.80
CA LYS A 7 9.29 -12.96 16.53
C LYS A 7 8.71 -12.20 15.33
N ILE A 8 7.50 -11.69 15.42
CA ILE A 8 6.76 -11.09 14.31
C ILE A 8 7.22 -9.66 14.05
N VAL A 9 7.70 -8.94 15.06
CA VAL A 9 8.31 -7.61 14.89
C VAL A 9 9.82 -7.72 15.10
N ASP A 10 10.51 -8.41 14.21
CA ASP A 10 11.97 -8.42 14.25
C ASP A 10 12.51 -7.08 13.74
N ASN A 11 12.91 -6.19 14.66
CA ASN A 11 13.51 -4.90 14.35
C ASN A 11 14.71 -5.00 13.39
N ARG A 12 15.33 -6.18 13.23
CA ARG A 12 16.41 -6.44 12.28
C ARG A 12 15.96 -6.42 10.83
N LYS A 13 14.62 -6.53 10.56
CA LYS A 13 14.05 -6.43 9.21
C LYS A 13 13.71 -5.00 8.79
N VAL A 14 13.91 -4.03 9.65
CA VAL A 14 13.69 -2.62 9.31
C VAL A 14 14.95 -2.03 8.70
N ILE A 15 14.80 -1.35 7.57
CA ILE A 15 15.85 -0.57 6.93
C ILE A 15 15.41 0.91 6.84
N ASP A 16 16.37 1.81 7.03
CA ASP A 16 16.16 3.23 6.77
C ASP A 16 16.49 3.53 5.30
N PHE A 17 15.51 4.01 4.56
CA PHE A 17 15.65 4.45 3.19
C PHE A 17 15.32 5.95 3.09
N LEU A 18 16.34 6.80 2.99
CA LEU A 18 16.20 8.26 2.91
C LEU A 18 15.41 8.88 4.08
N GLY A 19 15.53 8.32 5.28
CA GLY A 19 14.75 8.71 6.44
C GLY A 19 13.37 8.06 6.54
N ILE A 20 13.04 7.14 5.64
CA ILE A 20 11.80 6.40 5.66
C ILE A 20 12.06 5.00 6.23
N ARG A 21 11.29 4.59 7.22
CA ARG A 21 11.30 3.25 7.78
C ARG A 21 10.65 2.26 6.81
N LEU A 22 11.44 1.35 6.24
CA LEU A 22 10.93 0.27 5.39
C LEU A 22 11.00 -1.07 6.11
N ASN A 23 9.95 -1.85 6.04
CA ASN A 23 9.95 -3.24 6.50
C ASN A 23 10.50 -4.14 5.39
N ASN A 24 11.70 -4.70 5.60
CA ASN A 24 12.37 -5.58 4.65
C ASN A 24 11.83 -7.00 4.76
N MET A 25 10.60 -7.19 4.30
CA MET A 25 9.83 -8.43 4.42
C MET A 25 9.49 -9.00 3.05
N THR A 26 9.39 -10.33 2.99
CA THR A 26 8.80 -11.04 1.85
C THR A 26 7.27 -10.92 1.87
N ALA A 27 6.62 -11.15 0.72
CA ALA A 27 5.16 -11.18 0.65
C ALA A 27 4.57 -12.22 1.64
N THR A 28 5.18 -13.39 1.77
CA THR A 28 4.75 -14.42 2.74
C THR A 28 4.83 -13.93 4.18
N GLU A 29 5.90 -13.26 4.56
CA GLU A 29 6.05 -12.69 5.91
C GLU A 29 5.03 -11.60 6.20
N ILE A 30 4.66 -10.80 5.18
CA ILE A 30 3.56 -9.82 5.29
C ILE A 30 2.23 -10.53 5.53
N LEU A 31 1.92 -11.60 4.78
CA LEU A 31 0.70 -12.39 4.98
C LEU A 31 0.61 -12.97 6.39
N ASP A 32 1.69 -13.55 6.90
CA ASP A 32 1.73 -14.13 8.25
C ASP A 32 1.56 -13.05 9.33
N HIS A 33 2.12 -11.85 9.10
CA HIS A 33 1.92 -10.71 9.99
C HIS A 33 0.47 -10.18 9.95
N VAL A 34 -0.15 -10.18 8.78
CA VAL A 34 -1.57 -9.82 8.62
C VAL A 34 -2.48 -10.77 9.41
N ASP A 35 -2.26 -12.08 9.33
CA ASP A 35 -2.99 -13.05 10.14
C ASP A 35 -2.91 -12.70 11.64
N TYR A 36 -1.70 -12.36 12.12
CA TYR A 36 -1.48 -11.94 13.49
C TYR A 36 -2.23 -10.65 13.85
N CYS A 37 -2.24 -9.64 12.97
CA CYS A 37 -2.98 -8.40 13.20
C CYS A 37 -4.50 -8.64 13.28
N ILE A 38 -5.05 -9.50 12.40
CA ILE A 38 -6.47 -9.85 12.40
C ILE A 38 -6.84 -10.55 13.72
N GLU A 39 -6.01 -11.51 14.18
CA GLU A 39 -6.24 -12.21 15.46
C GLU A 39 -6.25 -11.27 16.67
N ARG A 40 -5.43 -10.23 16.66
CA ARG A 40 -5.36 -9.23 17.72
C ARG A 40 -6.50 -8.22 17.71
N LYS A 41 -7.18 -8.07 16.58
CA LYS A 41 -8.27 -7.10 16.39
C LYS A 41 -7.88 -5.66 16.75
N THR A 42 -6.62 -5.31 16.54
CA THR A 42 -6.13 -3.94 16.76
C THR A 42 -5.98 -3.30 15.38
N PRO A 43 -6.70 -2.20 15.10
CA PRO A 43 -6.64 -1.56 13.78
C PRO A 43 -5.23 -1.10 13.42
N VAL A 44 -4.74 -1.53 12.27
CA VAL A 44 -3.43 -1.16 11.74
C VAL A 44 -3.53 -0.77 10.28
N GLN A 45 -2.57 0.04 9.84
CA GLN A 45 -2.40 0.46 8.45
C GLN A 45 -1.17 -0.20 7.84
N ILE A 46 -1.32 -0.73 6.62
CA ILE A 46 -0.23 -1.26 5.79
C ILE A 46 -0.14 -0.42 4.53
N VAL A 47 1.05 0.11 4.24
CA VAL A 47 1.28 1.02 3.12
C VAL A 47 2.42 0.53 2.23
N GLY A 48 2.27 0.73 0.91
CA GLY A 48 3.37 0.54 -0.02
C GLY A 48 4.07 1.86 -0.31
N VAL A 49 5.39 1.82 -0.51
CA VAL A 49 6.16 3.00 -0.91
C VAL A 49 6.80 2.80 -2.28
N ASN A 50 6.50 3.72 -3.19
CA ASN A 50 7.18 3.92 -4.47
C ASN A 50 7.85 5.31 -4.47
N VAL A 51 8.46 5.71 -5.60
CA VAL A 51 9.21 6.98 -5.69
C VAL A 51 8.33 8.20 -5.35
N ASP A 52 7.10 8.30 -5.86
CA ASP A 52 6.18 9.39 -5.59
C ASP A 52 5.80 9.48 -4.11
N GLN A 53 5.50 8.34 -3.51
CA GLN A 53 5.19 8.27 -2.08
C GLN A 53 6.42 8.58 -1.22
N ALA A 54 7.61 8.08 -1.60
CA ALA A 54 8.85 8.39 -0.90
C ALA A 54 9.14 9.90 -0.90
N LEU A 55 8.99 10.57 -2.03
CA LEU A 55 9.15 12.03 -2.11
C LEU A 55 8.16 12.76 -1.21
N ARG A 56 6.90 12.34 -1.22
CA ARG A 56 5.87 12.91 -0.36
C ARG A 56 6.22 12.77 1.13
N VAL A 57 6.62 11.57 1.54
CA VAL A 57 7.05 11.31 2.93
C VAL A 57 8.25 12.18 3.32
N ILE A 58 9.20 12.40 2.41
CA ILE A 58 10.37 13.25 2.65
C ILE A 58 10.00 14.75 2.73
N GLU A 59 9.07 15.20 1.89
CA GLU A 59 8.74 16.63 1.74
C GLU A 59 7.59 17.09 2.67
N ASP A 60 6.73 16.17 3.15
CA ASP A 60 5.56 16.49 3.97
C ASP A 60 5.59 15.76 5.32
N LYS A 61 5.59 16.54 6.41
CA LYS A 61 5.66 16.02 7.78
C LYS A 61 4.47 15.14 8.16
N TYR A 62 3.27 15.45 7.66
CA TYR A 62 2.08 14.67 7.97
C TYR A 62 2.12 13.31 7.28
N SER A 63 2.50 13.27 6.02
CA SER A 63 2.76 12.02 5.32
C SER A 63 3.87 11.21 6.00
N HIS A 64 4.94 11.87 6.47
CA HIS A 64 6.00 11.20 7.22
C HIS A 64 5.47 10.52 8.48
N GLN A 65 4.65 11.22 9.26
CA GLN A 65 4.02 10.68 10.47
C GLN A 65 3.15 9.46 10.16
N ILE A 66 2.30 9.52 9.12
CA ILE A 66 1.44 8.42 8.69
C ILE A 66 2.28 7.16 8.39
N PHE A 67 3.38 7.32 7.65
CA PHE A 67 4.24 6.19 7.29
C PHE A 67 5.07 5.67 8.46
N ASP A 68 5.46 6.54 9.38
CA ASP A 68 6.20 6.15 10.60
C ASP A 68 5.33 5.34 11.57
N GLU A 69 4.04 5.70 11.67
CA GLU A 69 3.06 5.02 12.53
C GLU A 69 2.40 3.82 11.83
N ALA A 70 2.59 3.62 10.52
CA ALA A 70 2.08 2.46 9.82
C ALA A 70 2.69 1.16 10.37
N GLU A 71 1.91 0.09 10.46
CA GLU A 71 2.37 -1.23 10.95
C GLU A 71 3.44 -1.80 10.03
N ILE A 72 3.18 -1.80 8.70
CA ILE A 72 4.12 -2.23 7.67
C ILE A 72 4.22 -1.16 6.58
N VAL A 73 5.46 -0.80 6.24
CA VAL A 73 5.80 -0.01 5.05
C VAL A 73 6.59 -0.92 4.10
N PHE A 74 5.92 -1.49 3.10
CA PHE A 74 6.57 -2.37 2.13
C PHE A 74 7.05 -1.62 0.88
N THR A 75 8.02 -2.19 0.17
CA THR A 75 8.60 -1.55 -1.01
C THR A 75 7.83 -1.91 -2.28
N ASP A 76 7.20 -0.92 -2.89
CA ASP A 76 6.51 -1.03 -4.19
C ASP A 76 7.31 -0.32 -5.29
N GLY A 77 8.11 -1.08 -6.00
CA GLY A 77 8.82 -0.60 -7.19
C GLY A 77 10.33 -0.80 -7.20
N LYS A 78 10.85 -1.20 -8.34
CA LYS A 78 12.27 -1.47 -8.60
C LYS A 78 13.20 -0.28 -8.33
N PRO A 79 12.85 0.99 -8.64
CA PRO A 79 13.74 2.12 -8.39
C PRO A 79 14.16 2.26 -6.92
N ILE A 80 13.23 2.02 -5.97
CA ILE A 80 13.54 2.03 -4.53
C ILE A 80 14.56 0.94 -4.20
N MET A 81 14.35 -0.29 -4.71
CA MET A 81 15.27 -1.40 -4.49
C MET A 81 16.68 -1.10 -5.02
N TRP A 82 16.79 -0.58 -6.24
CA TRP A 82 18.10 -0.23 -6.82
C TRP A 82 18.85 0.85 -6.04
N MET A 83 18.13 1.82 -5.51
CA MET A 83 18.73 2.86 -4.66
C MET A 83 19.13 2.30 -3.30
N ALA A 84 18.31 1.47 -2.67
CA ALA A 84 18.58 0.83 -1.40
C ALA A 84 19.81 -0.10 -1.49
N ASP A 85 19.92 -0.88 -2.57
CA ASP A 85 21.09 -1.74 -2.82
C ASP A 85 22.39 -0.92 -2.90
N ARG A 86 22.38 0.21 -3.63
CA ARG A 86 23.53 1.12 -3.70
C ARG A 86 23.86 1.83 -2.38
N LEU A 87 22.92 1.85 -1.43
CA LEU A 87 23.13 2.29 -0.03
C LEU A 87 23.57 1.13 0.88
N LYS A 88 23.90 -0.05 0.33
CA LYS A 88 24.24 -1.27 1.06
C LYS A 88 23.12 -1.74 2.02
N ARG A 89 21.87 -1.46 1.68
CA ARG A 89 20.65 -1.85 2.40
C ARG A 89 19.72 -2.62 1.48
N PRO A 90 20.12 -3.83 1.01
CA PRO A 90 19.37 -4.56 0.00
C PRO A 90 17.98 -4.93 0.49
N ILE A 91 16.98 -4.74 -0.38
CA ILE A 91 15.61 -5.17 -0.14
C ILE A 91 15.45 -6.59 -0.68
N ILE A 92 14.97 -7.51 0.17
CA ILE A 92 14.90 -8.95 -0.12
C ILE A 92 13.90 -9.28 -1.22
N GLU A 93 12.78 -8.55 -1.29
CA GLU A 93 11.73 -8.81 -2.26
C GLU A 93 11.02 -7.51 -2.68
N LYS A 94 10.66 -7.42 -3.97
CA LYS A 94 9.74 -6.40 -4.45
C LYS A 94 8.32 -6.87 -4.20
N VAL A 95 7.59 -6.20 -3.34
CA VAL A 95 6.17 -6.45 -3.11
C VAL A 95 5.36 -5.35 -3.79
N SER A 96 4.64 -5.67 -4.88
CA SER A 96 3.77 -4.69 -5.51
C SER A 96 2.37 -4.73 -4.91
N GLY A 97 1.74 -3.56 -4.73
CA GLY A 97 0.41 -3.47 -4.14
C GLY A 97 -0.63 -4.39 -4.80
N PRO A 98 -0.76 -4.41 -6.14
CA PRO A 98 -1.68 -5.31 -6.82
C PRO A 98 -1.39 -6.80 -6.61
N ASP A 99 -0.11 -7.23 -6.61
CA ASP A 99 0.25 -8.63 -6.35
C ASP A 99 -0.03 -9.02 -4.90
N LEU A 100 0.31 -8.14 -3.96
CA LEU A 100 0.02 -8.36 -2.54
C LEU A 100 -1.49 -8.48 -2.30
N MET A 101 -2.31 -7.66 -2.94
CA MET A 101 -3.76 -7.73 -2.81
C MET A 101 -4.31 -9.10 -3.25
N LEU A 102 -3.82 -9.66 -4.36
CA LEU A 102 -4.22 -10.99 -4.82
C LEU A 102 -3.85 -12.08 -3.82
N LEU A 103 -2.63 -12.05 -3.28
CA LEU A 103 -2.17 -12.99 -2.25
C LEU A 103 -2.98 -12.85 -0.94
N LEU A 104 -3.33 -11.63 -0.54
CA LEU A 104 -4.17 -11.37 0.62
C LEU A 104 -5.60 -11.90 0.43
N CYS A 105 -6.17 -11.76 -0.78
CA CYS A 105 -7.49 -12.30 -1.11
C CYS A 105 -7.49 -13.84 -1.13
N GLU A 106 -6.44 -14.46 -1.68
CA GLU A 106 -6.25 -15.91 -1.62
C GLU A 106 -6.17 -16.40 -0.16
N ARG A 107 -5.36 -15.74 0.67
CA ARG A 107 -5.27 -16.04 2.10
C ARG A 107 -6.59 -15.82 2.83
N ALA A 108 -7.33 -14.75 2.49
CA ALA A 108 -8.65 -14.48 3.05
C ALA A 108 -9.66 -15.59 2.75
N ALA A 109 -9.66 -16.10 1.50
CA ALA A 109 -10.49 -17.24 1.13
C ALA A 109 -10.16 -18.50 1.95
N GLN A 110 -8.85 -18.79 2.15
CA GLN A 110 -8.38 -19.95 2.92
C GLN A 110 -8.70 -19.84 4.43
N LYS A 111 -8.69 -18.63 4.97
CA LYS A 111 -8.86 -18.35 6.40
C LYS A 111 -10.27 -17.89 6.78
N ASN A 112 -11.17 -17.76 5.79
CA ASN A 112 -12.52 -17.20 5.94
C ASN A 112 -12.52 -15.76 6.47
N TYR A 113 -11.52 -14.95 6.13
CA TYR A 113 -11.52 -13.53 6.42
C TYR A 113 -12.42 -12.78 5.45
N LYS A 114 -13.11 -11.78 5.96
CA LYS A 114 -14.01 -10.91 5.19
C LYS A 114 -13.27 -9.68 4.70
N ILE A 115 -13.46 -9.32 3.43
CA ILE A 115 -12.84 -8.15 2.85
C ILE A 115 -13.87 -7.08 2.51
N PHE A 116 -13.44 -5.81 2.55
CA PHE A 116 -14.21 -4.67 2.04
C PHE A 116 -13.35 -3.90 1.03
N LEU A 117 -13.94 -3.48 -0.09
CA LEU A 117 -13.26 -2.71 -1.14
C LEU A 117 -13.79 -1.27 -1.16
N LEU A 118 -12.91 -0.29 -0.93
CA LEU A 118 -13.27 1.12 -0.85
C LEU A 118 -12.47 1.94 -1.87
N GLY A 119 -13.14 2.66 -2.74
CA GLY A 119 -12.52 3.56 -3.72
C GLY A 119 -12.69 3.12 -5.16
N ALA A 120 -11.74 3.52 -6.01
CA ALA A 120 -11.80 3.43 -7.47
C ALA A 120 -13.00 4.22 -8.07
N GLY A 121 -13.22 4.10 -9.36
CA GLY A 121 -14.37 4.73 -10.01
C GLY A 121 -15.68 3.98 -9.76
N PRO A 122 -16.84 4.62 -10.05
CA PRO A 122 -18.14 3.96 -9.89
C PRO A 122 -18.21 2.61 -10.60
N GLY A 123 -18.65 1.56 -9.88
CA GLY A 123 -18.78 0.19 -10.38
C GLY A 123 -17.45 -0.59 -10.49
N VAL A 124 -16.30 0.06 -10.33
CA VAL A 124 -15.00 -0.61 -10.45
C VAL A 124 -14.73 -1.53 -9.26
N ALA A 125 -15.05 -1.07 -8.04
CA ALA A 125 -14.91 -1.88 -6.83
C ALA A 125 -15.85 -3.10 -6.87
N ASP A 126 -17.08 -2.94 -7.36
CA ASP A 126 -18.06 -4.03 -7.54
C ASP A 126 -17.51 -5.08 -8.50
N LYS A 127 -16.98 -4.62 -9.64
CA LYS A 127 -16.38 -5.52 -10.63
C LYS A 127 -15.12 -6.21 -10.11
N ALA A 128 -14.31 -5.51 -9.31
CA ALA A 128 -13.16 -6.11 -8.65
C ALA A 128 -13.58 -7.20 -7.64
N ALA A 129 -14.65 -6.98 -6.88
CA ALA A 129 -15.20 -7.98 -5.98
C ALA A 129 -15.68 -9.23 -6.72
N GLU A 130 -16.47 -9.07 -7.79
CA GLU A 130 -16.91 -10.17 -8.64
C GLU A 130 -15.75 -11.01 -9.20
N ASN A 131 -14.72 -10.34 -9.72
CA ASN A 131 -13.55 -11.02 -10.27
C ASN A 131 -12.76 -11.77 -9.16
N LEU A 132 -12.57 -11.16 -7.99
CA LEU A 132 -11.87 -11.79 -6.88
C LEU A 132 -12.64 -13.00 -6.32
N GLU A 133 -13.96 -12.92 -6.15
CA GLU A 133 -14.77 -14.04 -5.66
C GLU A 133 -14.84 -15.19 -6.69
N HIS A 134 -14.79 -14.86 -8.00
CA HIS A 134 -14.66 -15.86 -9.05
C HIS A 134 -13.29 -16.57 -9.01
N ASP A 135 -12.19 -15.80 -8.87
CA ASP A 135 -10.84 -16.32 -8.94
C ASP A 135 -10.41 -17.05 -7.65
N TYR A 136 -11.01 -16.66 -6.51
CA TYR A 136 -10.73 -17.22 -5.19
C TYR A 136 -12.01 -17.77 -4.53
N PRO A 137 -12.44 -18.99 -4.86
CA PRO A 137 -13.65 -19.61 -4.28
C PRO A 137 -13.59 -19.63 -2.75
N GLY A 138 -14.64 -19.13 -2.11
CA GLY A 138 -14.71 -19.00 -0.65
C GLY A 138 -14.31 -17.62 -0.11
N LEU A 139 -13.79 -16.72 -0.94
CA LEU A 139 -13.59 -15.33 -0.56
C LEU A 139 -14.94 -14.66 -0.25
N GLN A 140 -14.99 -13.87 0.78
CA GLN A 140 -16.17 -13.12 1.20
C GLN A 140 -15.93 -11.62 1.09
N CYS A 141 -16.39 -11.00 0.00
CA CYS A 141 -16.45 -9.55 -0.10
C CYS A 141 -17.75 -9.05 0.54
N VAL A 142 -17.68 -8.51 1.74
CA VAL A 142 -18.86 -8.08 2.53
C VAL A 142 -19.35 -6.69 2.15
N GLY A 143 -18.65 -5.98 1.28
CA GLY A 143 -19.11 -4.72 0.73
C GLY A 143 -18.08 -4.04 -0.17
N THR A 144 -18.61 -3.15 -1.00
CA THR A 144 -17.87 -2.28 -1.90
C THR A 144 -18.42 -0.87 -1.78
N TYR A 145 -17.58 0.13 -1.94
CA TYR A 145 -18.06 1.50 -2.05
C TYR A 145 -17.10 2.38 -2.84
N SER A 146 -17.65 3.16 -3.77
CA SER A 146 -16.90 4.16 -4.54
C SER A 146 -17.40 5.54 -4.15
N PRO A 147 -16.69 6.26 -3.24
CA PRO A 147 -17.11 7.58 -2.78
C PRO A 147 -17.16 8.59 -3.93
N PRO A 148 -18.09 9.55 -3.91
CA PRO A 148 -18.14 10.63 -4.89
C PRO A 148 -16.86 11.48 -4.83
N PHE A 149 -16.53 12.14 -5.95
CA PHE A 149 -15.36 13.02 -5.99
C PHE A 149 -15.51 14.18 -4.99
N GLY A 150 -14.49 14.38 -4.16
CA GLY A 150 -14.49 15.43 -3.14
C GLY A 150 -15.14 15.04 -1.81
N PHE A 151 -15.47 13.75 -1.62
CA PHE A 151 -16.09 13.23 -0.40
C PHE A 151 -15.33 13.61 0.88
N GLU A 152 -14.02 13.79 0.80
CA GLU A 152 -13.16 14.20 1.93
C GLU A 152 -13.50 15.59 2.50
N ARG A 153 -14.31 16.36 1.77
CA ARG A 153 -14.81 17.70 2.20
C ARG A 153 -16.27 17.68 2.63
N ASP A 154 -16.91 16.52 2.57
CA ASP A 154 -18.30 16.32 2.95
C ASP A 154 -18.37 15.49 4.24
N PRO A 155 -18.64 16.14 5.41
CA PRO A 155 -18.70 15.45 6.70
C PRO A 155 -19.77 14.35 6.77
N GLU A 156 -20.91 14.54 6.08
CA GLU A 156 -21.98 13.55 6.07
C GLU A 156 -21.58 12.32 5.26
N GLU A 157 -20.92 12.51 4.12
CA GLU A 157 -20.42 11.41 3.33
C GLU A 157 -19.29 10.67 4.06
N MET A 158 -18.37 11.40 4.72
CA MET A 158 -17.33 10.79 5.57
C MET A 158 -17.93 9.94 6.68
N LYS A 159 -18.92 10.47 7.41
CA LYS A 159 -19.61 9.75 8.48
C LYS A 159 -20.31 8.50 7.95
N LYS A 160 -20.97 8.59 6.81
CA LYS A 160 -21.62 7.47 6.12
C LYS A 160 -20.61 6.36 5.80
N ILE A 161 -19.44 6.72 5.22
CA ILE A 161 -18.39 5.75 4.89
C ILE A 161 -17.88 5.07 6.16
N VAL A 162 -17.53 5.84 7.19
CA VAL A 162 -17.01 5.30 8.46
C VAL A 162 -18.04 4.37 9.12
N THR A 163 -19.32 4.76 9.15
CA THR A 163 -20.39 3.92 9.69
C THR A 163 -20.55 2.63 8.88
N MET A 164 -20.57 2.71 7.55
CA MET A 164 -20.66 1.55 6.67
C MET A 164 -19.49 0.57 6.91
N LEU A 165 -18.26 1.06 7.03
CA LEU A 165 -17.09 0.26 7.32
C LEU A 165 -17.19 -0.41 8.70
N LYS A 166 -17.59 0.33 9.71
CA LYS A 166 -17.75 -0.16 11.07
C LYS A 166 -18.79 -1.30 11.16
N ASP A 167 -19.88 -1.16 10.41
CA ASP A 167 -20.99 -2.13 10.43
C ASP A 167 -20.76 -3.31 9.47
N SER A 168 -19.74 -3.26 8.62
CA SER A 168 -19.47 -4.29 7.59
C SER A 168 -19.06 -5.64 8.17
N GLY A 169 -18.43 -5.66 9.34
CA GLY A 169 -17.84 -6.87 9.91
C GLY A 169 -16.65 -7.40 9.08
N ALA A 170 -16.00 -6.55 8.29
CA ALA A 170 -14.80 -6.90 7.53
C ALA A 170 -13.59 -7.09 8.46
N ASP A 171 -12.69 -8.01 8.08
CA ASP A 171 -11.40 -8.21 8.73
C ASP A 171 -10.30 -7.41 8.02
N GLN A 172 -10.49 -7.12 6.74
CA GLN A 172 -9.54 -6.43 5.87
C GLN A 172 -10.23 -5.37 5.02
N LEU A 173 -9.64 -4.18 4.95
CA LEU A 173 -10.10 -3.06 4.14
C LEU A 173 -9.06 -2.70 3.07
N PHE A 174 -9.43 -2.81 1.80
CA PHE A 174 -8.59 -2.39 0.68
C PHE A 174 -9.04 -1.02 0.16
N VAL A 175 -8.17 -0.01 0.28
CA VAL A 175 -8.49 1.37 -0.11
C VAL A 175 -7.75 1.77 -1.37
N GLY A 176 -8.50 2.06 -2.44
CA GLY A 176 -8.00 2.44 -3.77
C GLY A 176 -8.42 3.84 -4.17
N MET A 177 -7.97 4.88 -3.48
CA MET A 177 -8.32 6.28 -3.78
C MET A 177 -7.12 7.10 -4.27
N GLY A 178 -5.93 6.47 -4.33
CA GLY A 178 -4.65 7.13 -4.61
C GLY A 178 -4.08 7.87 -3.40
N SER A 179 -2.73 7.95 -3.38
CA SER A 179 -1.99 8.68 -2.35
C SER A 179 -2.03 10.20 -2.64
N PRO A 180 -2.11 11.07 -1.60
CA PRO A 180 -2.13 10.76 -0.17
C PRO A 180 -3.53 10.50 0.40
N LYS A 181 -4.60 10.64 -0.40
CA LYS A 181 -5.99 10.59 0.09
C LYS A 181 -6.30 9.29 0.84
N GLN A 182 -5.94 8.15 0.28
CA GLN A 182 -6.14 6.85 0.92
C GLN A 182 -5.36 6.71 2.22
N ASP A 183 -4.12 7.21 2.25
CA ASP A 183 -3.23 7.09 3.39
C ASP A 183 -3.76 7.90 4.58
N ILE A 184 -4.22 9.13 4.30
CA ILE A 184 -4.84 10.04 5.27
C ILE A 184 -6.17 9.48 5.76
N PHE A 185 -7.04 9.02 4.84
CA PHE A 185 -8.34 8.46 5.21
C PHE A 185 -8.22 7.30 6.20
N ILE A 186 -7.34 6.34 5.92
CA ILE A 186 -7.10 5.20 6.81
C ILE A 186 -6.59 5.71 8.15
N TYR A 187 -5.52 6.51 8.14
CA TYR A 187 -4.86 7.00 9.35
C TYR A 187 -5.80 7.72 10.31
N GLU A 188 -6.64 8.59 9.78
CA GLU A 188 -7.56 9.39 10.58
C GLU A 188 -8.77 8.61 11.11
N ASN A 189 -9.22 7.57 10.37
CA ASN A 189 -10.50 6.92 10.65
C ASN A 189 -10.39 5.45 11.11
N MET A 190 -9.22 4.79 11.00
CA MET A 190 -9.10 3.35 11.29
C MET A 190 -9.51 2.97 12.71
N LYS A 191 -9.28 3.84 13.68
CA LYS A 191 -9.68 3.60 15.09
C LYS A 191 -11.20 3.68 15.30
N GLU A 192 -11.91 4.43 14.43
CA GLU A 192 -13.36 4.59 14.52
C GLU A 192 -14.10 3.45 13.83
N TYR A 193 -13.73 3.12 12.57
CA TYR A 193 -14.37 2.00 11.88
C TYR A 193 -13.89 0.63 12.36
N ASN A 194 -12.75 0.53 13.03
CA ASN A 194 -12.24 -0.62 13.78
C ASN A 194 -12.09 -1.92 12.98
N ILE A 195 -11.76 -1.83 11.67
CA ILE A 195 -11.36 -2.99 10.88
C ILE A 195 -9.90 -3.34 11.21
N PRO A 196 -9.55 -4.62 11.48
CA PRO A 196 -8.22 -5.01 11.96
C PRO A 196 -7.08 -4.59 11.04
N VAL A 197 -7.21 -4.71 9.73
CA VAL A 197 -6.13 -4.33 8.79
C VAL A 197 -6.67 -3.53 7.63
N SER A 198 -6.06 -2.37 7.38
CA SER A 198 -6.39 -1.50 6.27
C SER A 198 -5.18 -1.27 5.36
N TYR A 199 -5.38 -1.35 4.06
CA TYR A 199 -4.31 -1.27 3.07
C TYR A 199 -4.48 -0.09 2.13
N SER A 200 -3.37 0.64 1.89
CA SER A 200 -3.28 1.65 0.84
C SER A 200 -2.91 1.01 -0.49
N MET A 201 -3.90 0.66 -1.32
CA MET A 201 -3.69 -0.17 -2.53
C MET A 201 -3.62 0.62 -3.84
N GLY A 202 -3.88 1.93 -3.83
CA GLY A 202 -3.80 2.77 -5.04
C GLY A 202 -4.64 2.23 -6.19
N ALA A 203 -4.01 1.96 -7.33
CA ALA A 203 -4.67 1.50 -8.54
C ALA A 203 -4.93 -0.03 -8.59
N ALA A 204 -4.75 -0.77 -7.49
CA ALA A 204 -4.94 -2.22 -7.50
C ALA A 204 -6.40 -2.58 -7.85
N LEU A 205 -7.38 -1.86 -7.29
CA LEU A 205 -8.79 -2.04 -7.61
C LEU A 205 -9.09 -1.80 -9.09
N ASP A 206 -8.45 -0.78 -9.71
CA ASP A 206 -8.61 -0.47 -11.13
C ASP A 206 -8.09 -1.61 -12.02
N PHE A 207 -6.97 -2.24 -11.64
CA PHE A 207 -6.42 -3.37 -12.37
C PHE A 207 -7.29 -4.61 -12.24
N ILE A 208 -7.75 -4.93 -11.04
CA ILE A 208 -8.56 -6.11 -10.76
C ILE A 208 -9.97 -5.95 -11.35
N GLY A 209 -10.56 -4.76 -11.24
CA GLY A 209 -11.85 -4.43 -11.86
C GLY A 209 -11.80 -4.24 -13.38
N GLY A 210 -10.58 -4.26 -13.97
CA GLY A 210 -10.39 -4.19 -15.42
C GLY A 210 -10.57 -2.79 -16.03
N SER A 211 -10.73 -1.73 -15.23
CA SER A 211 -10.84 -0.35 -15.71
C SER A 211 -9.51 0.18 -16.27
N VAL A 212 -8.38 -0.36 -15.80
CA VAL A 212 -7.02 -0.06 -16.27
C VAL A 212 -6.30 -1.36 -16.60
N LYS A 213 -5.63 -1.41 -17.75
CA LYS A 213 -4.81 -2.57 -18.13
C LYS A 213 -3.50 -2.56 -17.36
N ARG A 214 -3.19 -3.67 -16.69
CA ARG A 214 -1.90 -3.86 -16.03
C ARG A 214 -0.80 -4.14 -17.06
N ALA A 215 0.42 -3.73 -16.74
CA ALA A 215 1.59 -4.08 -17.54
C ALA A 215 1.77 -5.60 -17.63
N PRO A 216 2.19 -6.15 -18.77
CA PRO A 216 2.57 -7.54 -18.88
C PRO A 216 3.62 -7.90 -17.83
N LYS A 217 3.58 -9.13 -17.30
CA LYS A 217 4.45 -9.58 -16.21
C LYS A 217 5.95 -9.33 -16.50
N TRP A 218 6.41 -9.61 -17.72
CA TRP A 218 7.79 -9.36 -18.11
C TRP A 218 8.21 -7.88 -17.95
N MET A 219 7.31 -6.92 -18.24
CA MET A 219 7.60 -5.49 -18.02
C MET A 219 7.68 -5.16 -16.51
N SER A 220 6.77 -5.71 -15.72
CA SER A 220 6.78 -5.53 -14.25
C SER A 220 8.05 -6.12 -13.63
N ASP A 221 8.47 -7.32 -14.07
CA ASP A 221 9.66 -8.01 -13.59
C ASP A 221 10.97 -7.24 -13.93
N HIS A 222 10.98 -6.50 -15.06
CA HIS A 222 12.11 -5.66 -15.47
C HIS A 222 11.99 -4.20 -15.00
N GLY A 223 10.98 -3.86 -14.17
CA GLY A 223 10.79 -2.50 -13.65
C GLY A 223 10.28 -1.50 -14.69
N LEU A 224 9.65 -1.97 -15.78
CA LEU A 224 9.09 -1.16 -16.86
C LEU A 224 7.59 -0.87 -16.68
N GLU A 225 7.00 -1.20 -15.55
CA GLU A 225 5.57 -0.94 -15.28
C GLU A 225 5.23 0.55 -15.38
N TRP A 226 6.11 1.44 -14.89
CA TRP A 226 5.95 2.88 -15.03
C TRP A 226 5.85 3.34 -16.48
N PHE A 227 6.62 2.71 -17.39
CA PHE A 227 6.61 3.04 -18.83
C PHE A 227 5.28 2.61 -19.46
N HIS A 228 4.80 1.42 -19.16
CA HIS A 228 3.48 0.97 -19.61
C HIS A 228 2.36 1.90 -19.13
N ARG A 229 2.39 2.31 -17.87
CA ARG A 229 1.44 3.31 -17.32
C ARG A 229 1.56 4.66 -18.03
N PHE A 230 2.80 5.08 -18.33
CA PHE A 230 3.05 6.31 -19.08
C PHE A 230 2.42 6.28 -20.46
N THR A 231 2.55 5.18 -21.21
CA THR A 231 1.96 5.07 -22.56
C THR A 231 0.44 5.12 -22.55
N GLN A 232 -0.20 4.68 -21.47
CA GLN A 232 -1.66 4.77 -21.32
C GLN A 232 -2.16 6.18 -20.98
N ASN A 233 -1.39 6.98 -20.23
CA ASN A 233 -1.79 8.32 -19.84
C ASN A 233 -0.59 9.30 -19.80
N PRO A 234 -0.01 9.62 -20.97
CA PRO A 234 1.23 10.40 -21.03
C PRO A 234 1.06 11.82 -20.52
N LYS A 235 -0.06 12.49 -20.80
CA LYS A 235 -0.30 13.88 -20.37
C LYS A 235 -0.28 14.03 -18.84
N ARG A 236 -0.91 13.09 -18.12
CA ARG A 236 -0.98 13.11 -16.66
C ARG A 236 0.35 12.70 -16.02
N LEU A 237 1.05 11.69 -16.61
CA LEU A 237 2.19 11.07 -15.97
C LEU A 237 3.54 11.68 -16.39
N PHE A 238 3.59 12.52 -17.43
CA PHE A 238 4.82 13.16 -17.88
C PHE A 238 5.46 14.01 -16.77
N LYS A 239 4.70 14.96 -16.21
CA LYS A 239 5.21 15.82 -15.14
C LYS A 239 5.66 14.99 -13.94
N ARG A 240 4.86 14.01 -13.53
CA ARG A 240 5.18 13.13 -12.41
C ARG A 240 6.52 12.42 -12.62
N TYR A 241 6.68 11.67 -13.69
CA TYR A 241 7.87 10.82 -13.89
C TYR A 241 9.13 11.57 -14.27
N PHE A 242 9.01 12.62 -15.10
CA PHE A 242 10.17 13.33 -15.66
C PHE A 242 10.52 14.63 -14.94
N VAL A 243 9.67 15.12 -14.05
CA VAL A 243 9.93 16.34 -13.27
C VAL A 243 9.89 16.05 -11.78
N ASP A 244 8.76 15.53 -11.28
CA ASP A 244 8.56 15.41 -9.85
C ASP A 244 9.36 14.22 -9.27
N ASP A 245 9.27 13.03 -9.86
CA ASP A 245 9.97 11.82 -9.39
C ASP A 245 11.49 11.95 -9.50
N MET A 246 12.01 12.79 -10.41
CA MET A 246 13.45 13.03 -10.56
C MET A 246 14.08 13.70 -9.34
N LYS A 247 13.30 14.37 -8.50
CA LYS A 247 13.78 14.95 -7.24
C LYS A 247 14.36 13.91 -6.29
N ILE A 248 13.96 12.64 -6.40
CA ILE A 248 14.46 11.55 -5.55
C ILE A 248 16.00 11.43 -5.62
N PHE A 249 16.62 11.72 -6.77
CA PHE A 249 18.06 11.66 -6.93
C PHE A 249 18.80 12.73 -6.12
N LYS A 250 18.16 13.90 -5.89
CA LYS A 250 18.70 14.94 -5.01
C LYS A 250 18.74 14.42 -3.56
N TYR A 251 17.61 13.91 -3.06
CA TYR A 251 17.52 13.38 -1.70
C TYR A 251 18.42 12.17 -1.49
N TYR A 252 18.51 11.28 -2.49
CA TYR A 252 19.43 10.15 -2.48
C TYR A 252 20.90 10.61 -2.32
N ARG A 253 21.33 11.64 -3.07
CA ARG A 253 22.70 12.16 -2.96
C ARG A 253 22.98 12.77 -1.58
N LEU A 254 22.04 13.55 -1.06
CA LEU A 254 22.17 14.16 0.26
C LEU A 254 22.26 13.09 1.35
N PHE A 255 21.37 12.12 1.32
CA PHE A 255 21.37 11.01 2.27
C PHE A 255 22.67 10.19 2.18
N LYS A 256 23.12 9.87 0.98
CA LYS A 256 24.36 9.13 0.76
C LYS A 256 25.58 9.88 1.29
N GLN A 257 25.60 11.20 1.18
CA GLN A 257 26.66 12.01 1.76
C GLN A 257 26.63 12.00 3.29
N SER A 258 25.45 12.15 3.91
CA SER A 258 25.31 12.09 5.36
C SER A 258 25.73 10.73 5.92
N GLU A 259 25.36 9.63 5.26
CA GLU A 259 25.74 8.27 5.66
C GLU A 259 27.25 8.02 5.56
N LYS A 260 27.92 8.55 4.52
CA LYS A 260 29.38 8.50 4.40
C LYS A 260 30.10 9.28 5.53
N VAL A 261 29.62 10.49 5.83
CA VAL A 261 30.18 11.30 6.93
C VAL A 261 29.99 10.58 8.27
N ALA A 262 28.87 9.90 8.45
CA ALA A 262 28.58 9.12 9.65
C ALA A 262 29.30 7.74 9.69
N GLY A 263 30.07 7.37 8.67
CA GLY A 263 30.79 6.10 8.59
C GLY A 263 29.89 4.86 8.43
N ARG A 264 28.66 5.05 7.91
CA ARG A 264 27.68 3.96 7.72
C ARG A 264 27.60 3.42 6.27
N LEU A 265 28.37 3.99 5.34
CA LEU A 265 28.49 3.54 3.93
C LEU A 265 29.93 3.26 3.50
#